data_c14a9d1fa01dcd5fc5d1ea76d3afc0a4
#
_entry.id   c14a9d1fa01dcd5fc5d1ea76d3afc0a4
#
_cell.length_a   1.000
_cell.length_b   1.000
_cell.length_c   1.000
_cell.angle_alpha   90.00
_cell.angle_beta   90.00
_cell.angle_gamma   90.00
#
_symmetry.space_group_name_H-M   'P 1'
#
loop_
_entity.id
_entity.type
_entity.pdbx_description
1 polymer ?
#
loop_
_entity_poly.entity_id
_entity_poly.type
_entity_poly.pdbx_seq_one_letter_code
_entity_poly.pdbx_strand_id
1 'polypeptide(L)'
;VPTRYKADPWVIALRDMLKNSIGPAWRVMEQSGKTKIDVRFSDKTRSYATIPIPWLPARSRDIEDAVIKIANIVQGGRTLKEAVEAIYGSNKKVPISVQAPSAEMLRNCWESYGSHQVDKNKIKKSTWETDYAKVFKRIEDVLDQCIDVDTLLDFAGDNLEAGSRGREIAVRTLAAWLRWAVDKNYLDAQRWTPPAEKSQKIKDFIGIKTGPRKEGIPLYDDEILKIIEEIEKINTPASKKWAYVVKLISCYGLRPHEVQFLSVETVRGQKNVYCSYQKRSGSGITDKRELFGLHPEWEQQWDLIRLIESGEITLPKFSYGVAEALRKYLIKPRIEGDSYFKKLKKNKDVTPYSFRHGWAWRIHTDPKYSNKINTRVAASLMGHSHAVHLEYYGNWTPKGSIRSSLNQLLS
;
A
#
# COMPACT_ATOMS: atom_id res chain seq x y z
N VAL A 1 -11.58 -45.08 47.09
CA VAL A 1 -12.54 -44.21 46.37
C VAL A 1 -11.76 -43.39 45.32
N PRO A 2 -12.04 -43.53 44.02
CA PRO A 2 -11.29 -42.78 43.03
C PRO A 2 -11.63 -41.28 43.17
N THR A 3 -10.62 -40.46 43.36
CA THR A 3 -10.70 -38.99 43.38
C THR A 3 -11.29 -38.49 42.05
N ARG A 4 -12.50 -37.92 42.09
CA ARG A 4 -13.09 -37.26 40.95
C ARG A 4 -12.18 -36.07 40.56
N TYR A 5 -11.45 -36.21 39.46
CA TYR A 5 -10.73 -35.08 38.86
C TYR A 5 -11.73 -33.96 38.60
N LYS A 6 -11.57 -32.82 39.28
CA LYS A 6 -12.30 -31.61 38.95
C LYS A 6 -11.80 -31.11 37.59
N ALA A 7 -12.71 -30.97 36.65
CA ALA A 7 -12.37 -30.38 35.35
C ALA A 7 -11.87 -28.94 35.54
N ASP A 8 -10.94 -28.50 34.70
CA ASP A 8 -10.40 -27.15 34.71
C ASP A 8 -11.52 -26.10 34.57
N PRO A 9 -11.39 -24.91 35.19
CA PRO A 9 -12.44 -23.89 35.16
C PRO A 9 -12.89 -23.52 33.74
N TRP A 10 -11.96 -23.42 32.78
CA TRP A 10 -12.29 -23.09 31.41
C TRP A 10 -13.11 -24.21 30.71
N VAL A 11 -12.89 -25.47 31.06
CA VAL A 11 -13.66 -26.59 30.52
C VAL A 11 -15.08 -26.59 31.07
N ILE A 12 -15.24 -26.22 32.35
CA ILE A 12 -16.57 -26.07 32.96
C ILE A 12 -17.33 -24.95 32.25
N ALA A 13 -16.71 -23.78 32.08
CA ALA A 13 -17.31 -22.62 31.38
C ALA A 13 -17.70 -23.00 29.93
N LEU A 14 -16.81 -23.63 29.17
CA LEU A 14 -17.07 -24.07 27.80
C LEU A 14 -18.28 -25.02 27.72
N ARG A 15 -18.36 -25.98 28.64
CA ARG A 15 -19.48 -26.96 28.70
C ARG A 15 -20.79 -26.30 29.06
N ASP A 16 -20.79 -25.31 29.94
CA ASP A 16 -21.97 -24.53 30.31
C ASP A 16 -22.45 -23.66 29.16
N MET A 17 -21.54 -23.02 28.42
CA MET A 17 -21.87 -22.28 27.21
C MET A 17 -22.50 -23.17 26.15
N LEU A 18 -21.89 -24.31 25.84
CA LEU A 18 -22.45 -25.29 24.88
C LEU A 18 -23.81 -25.81 25.29
N LYS A 19 -23.98 -26.15 26.60
CA LYS A 19 -25.26 -26.59 27.14
C LYS A 19 -26.37 -25.53 26.94
N ASN A 20 -26.04 -24.24 27.12
CA ASN A 20 -27.01 -23.15 26.95
C ASN A 20 -27.32 -22.89 25.46
N SER A 21 -26.32 -23.06 24.58
CA SER A 21 -26.45 -22.72 23.13
C SER A 21 -27.11 -23.85 22.33
N ILE A 22 -26.75 -25.11 22.58
CA ILE A 22 -27.17 -26.27 21.75
C ILE A 22 -27.74 -27.45 22.57
N GLY A 23 -27.90 -27.28 23.89
CA GLY A 23 -28.54 -28.26 24.78
C GLY A 23 -27.58 -29.24 25.44
N PRO A 24 -28.09 -29.98 26.45
CA PRO A 24 -27.27 -30.85 27.32
C PRO A 24 -26.82 -32.16 26.64
N ALA A 25 -27.31 -32.43 25.43
CA ALA A 25 -26.94 -33.61 24.66
C ALA A 25 -25.51 -33.59 24.15
N TRP A 26 -24.94 -32.40 24.05
CA TRP A 26 -23.61 -32.14 23.48
C TRP A 26 -22.55 -32.02 24.58
N ARG A 27 -21.49 -32.79 24.47
CA ARG A 27 -20.35 -32.74 25.39
C ARG A 27 -19.05 -32.64 24.61
N VAL A 28 -18.08 -31.97 25.20
CA VAL A 28 -16.71 -31.87 24.66
C VAL A 28 -15.70 -32.37 25.70
N MET A 29 -14.68 -33.03 25.20
CA MET A 29 -13.58 -33.53 26.01
C MET A 29 -12.28 -33.60 25.24
N GLU A 30 -11.19 -33.76 25.96
CA GLU A 30 -9.87 -33.96 25.37
C GLU A 30 -9.74 -35.41 24.83
N GLN A 31 -9.14 -35.53 23.65
CA GLN A 31 -8.67 -36.82 23.12
C GLN A 31 -7.39 -36.60 22.31
N SER A 32 -6.26 -37.10 22.80
CA SER A 32 -4.94 -36.99 22.11
C SER A 32 -4.57 -35.59 21.72
N GLY A 33 -4.74 -34.62 22.64
CA GLY A 33 -4.47 -33.21 22.44
C GLY A 33 -5.48 -32.45 21.57
N LYS A 34 -6.52 -33.13 21.08
CA LYS A 34 -7.58 -32.57 20.23
C LYS A 34 -8.94 -32.57 20.91
N THR A 35 -9.89 -31.86 20.35
CA THR A 35 -11.26 -31.77 20.86
C THR A 35 -12.10 -32.92 20.34
N LYS A 36 -12.61 -33.75 21.23
CA LYS A 36 -13.62 -34.77 20.96
C LYS A 36 -15.01 -34.25 21.29
N ILE A 37 -15.95 -34.44 20.37
CA ILE A 37 -17.37 -34.17 20.53
C ILE A 37 -18.07 -35.51 20.85
N ASP A 38 -18.95 -35.50 21.85
CA ASP A 38 -19.80 -36.63 22.27
C ASP A 38 -21.25 -36.14 22.27
N VAL A 39 -22.10 -36.73 21.44
CA VAL A 39 -23.52 -36.35 21.30
C VAL A 39 -24.39 -37.53 21.69
N ARG A 40 -25.39 -37.27 22.55
CA ARG A 40 -26.40 -38.26 22.95
C ARG A 40 -27.75 -37.87 22.37
N PHE A 41 -28.24 -38.62 21.41
CA PHE A 41 -29.51 -38.37 20.75
C PHE A 41 -30.71 -38.79 21.61
N SER A 42 -31.91 -38.34 21.25
CA SER A 42 -33.16 -38.60 21.93
C SER A 42 -33.54 -40.11 21.98
N ASP A 43 -33.13 -40.88 20.98
CA ASP A 43 -33.29 -42.31 20.88
C ASP A 43 -32.28 -43.10 21.77
N LYS A 44 -31.52 -42.41 22.63
CA LYS A 44 -30.46 -42.93 23.48
C LYS A 44 -29.20 -43.40 22.73
N THR A 45 -29.12 -43.25 21.41
CA THR A 45 -27.89 -43.52 20.67
C THR A 45 -26.83 -42.48 20.97
N ARG A 46 -25.55 -42.85 20.80
CA ARG A 46 -24.40 -41.96 20.99
C ARG A 46 -23.55 -41.94 19.75
N SER A 47 -23.06 -40.72 19.41
CA SER A 47 -22.13 -40.55 18.34
C SER A 47 -20.92 -39.71 18.80
N TYR A 48 -19.75 -40.05 18.27
CA TYR A 48 -18.49 -39.42 18.61
C TYR A 48 -17.77 -38.92 17.37
N ALA A 49 -17.14 -37.76 17.46
CA ALA A 49 -16.24 -37.25 16.44
C ALA A 49 -15.11 -36.43 17.06
N THR A 50 -13.93 -36.48 16.47
CA THR A 50 -12.79 -35.65 16.90
C THR A 50 -12.56 -34.58 15.84
N ILE A 51 -12.48 -33.33 16.27
CA ILE A 51 -12.19 -32.19 15.41
C ILE A 51 -10.73 -31.73 15.58
N PRO A 52 -10.09 -31.14 14.53
CA PRO A 52 -8.67 -30.82 14.55
C PRO A 52 -8.33 -29.55 15.35
N ILE A 53 -9.18 -29.15 16.31
CA ILE A 53 -8.93 -28.02 17.20
C ILE A 53 -8.20 -28.53 18.45
N PRO A 54 -7.01 -27.97 18.79
CA PRO A 54 -6.27 -28.32 20.00
C PRO A 54 -7.08 -28.06 21.27
N TRP A 55 -7.02 -29.00 22.23
CA TRP A 55 -7.68 -28.85 23.52
C TRP A 55 -6.89 -27.94 24.46
N LEU A 56 -7.02 -26.61 24.28
CA LEU A 56 -6.30 -25.60 25.04
C LEU A 56 -7.24 -24.46 25.48
N PRO A 57 -7.01 -23.83 26.66
CA PRO A 57 -7.83 -22.72 27.14
C PRO A 57 -7.95 -21.58 26.13
N ALA A 58 -6.85 -21.23 25.44
CA ALA A 58 -6.82 -20.17 24.40
C ALA A 58 -7.66 -20.49 23.15
N ARG A 59 -8.11 -21.74 22.98
CA ARG A 59 -8.93 -22.20 21.85
C ARG A 59 -10.39 -22.47 22.23
N SER A 60 -10.81 -22.09 23.44
CA SER A 60 -12.17 -22.37 23.93
C SER A 60 -13.27 -21.80 23.05
N ARG A 61 -13.09 -20.56 22.55
CA ARG A 61 -14.01 -19.91 21.60
C ARG A 61 -14.08 -20.64 20.26
N ASP A 62 -12.93 -21.04 19.72
CA ASP A 62 -12.90 -21.78 18.45
C ASP A 62 -13.60 -23.13 18.57
N ILE A 63 -13.47 -23.79 19.75
CA ILE A 63 -14.16 -25.05 20.05
C ILE A 63 -15.68 -24.80 20.12
N GLU A 64 -16.12 -23.76 20.81
CA GLU A 64 -17.52 -23.38 20.93
C GLU A 64 -18.15 -23.13 19.56
N ASP A 65 -17.57 -22.24 18.76
CA ASP A 65 -18.06 -21.87 17.43
C ASP A 65 -18.14 -23.08 16.48
N ALA A 66 -17.14 -23.96 16.54
CA ALA A 66 -17.10 -25.17 15.74
C ALA A 66 -18.20 -26.15 16.13
N VAL A 67 -18.39 -26.38 17.42
CA VAL A 67 -19.38 -27.34 17.92
C VAL A 67 -20.80 -26.84 17.65
N ILE A 68 -21.07 -25.52 17.76
CA ILE A 68 -22.36 -24.93 17.41
C ILE A 68 -22.65 -25.09 15.91
N LYS A 69 -21.67 -24.84 15.03
CA LYS A 69 -21.82 -25.06 13.58
C LYS A 69 -22.13 -26.53 13.25
N ILE A 70 -21.42 -27.45 13.87
CA ILE A 70 -21.66 -28.91 13.73
C ILE A 70 -23.06 -29.27 14.19
N ALA A 71 -23.50 -28.74 15.34
CA ALA A 71 -24.82 -29.02 15.90
C ALA A 71 -25.94 -28.57 14.96
N ASN A 72 -25.81 -27.39 14.34
CA ASN A 72 -26.79 -26.85 13.36
C ASN A 72 -26.91 -27.79 12.13
N ILE A 73 -25.80 -28.35 11.67
CA ILE A 73 -25.79 -29.27 10.52
C ILE A 73 -26.45 -30.62 10.92
N VAL A 74 -26.20 -31.09 12.13
CA VAL A 74 -26.83 -32.32 12.65
C VAL A 74 -28.33 -32.14 12.86
N GLN A 75 -28.76 -30.98 13.36
CA GLN A 75 -30.19 -30.64 13.49
C GLN A 75 -30.87 -30.56 12.12
N GLY A 76 -30.14 -30.24 11.07
CA GLY A 76 -30.60 -30.29 9.68
C GLY A 76 -30.70 -31.70 9.09
N GLY A 77 -30.55 -32.76 9.88
CA GLY A 77 -30.76 -34.15 9.50
C GLY A 77 -29.52 -34.92 9.04
N ARG A 78 -28.31 -34.35 9.16
CA ARG A 78 -27.06 -35.07 8.87
C ARG A 78 -26.52 -35.80 10.12
N THR A 79 -25.76 -36.85 9.90
CA THR A 79 -25.04 -37.53 10.99
C THR A 79 -23.90 -36.63 11.52
N LEU A 80 -23.47 -36.86 12.76
CA LEU A 80 -22.32 -36.15 13.36
C LEU A 80 -21.06 -36.29 12.52
N LYS A 81 -20.83 -37.44 11.93
CA LYS A 81 -19.66 -37.72 11.07
C LYS A 81 -19.73 -36.89 9.79
N GLU A 82 -20.86 -36.85 9.13
CA GLU A 82 -21.07 -36.03 7.93
C GLU A 82 -20.97 -34.51 8.24
N ALA A 83 -21.47 -34.09 9.41
CA ALA A 83 -21.35 -32.69 9.82
C ALA A 83 -19.91 -32.28 10.09
N VAL A 84 -19.11 -33.14 10.74
CA VAL A 84 -17.67 -32.91 10.95
C VAL A 84 -16.92 -32.98 9.63
N GLU A 85 -17.27 -33.91 8.75
CA GLU A 85 -16.70 -34.04 7.42
C GLU A 85 -17.02 -32.84 6.53
N ALA A 86 -18.21 -32.24 6.66
CA ALA A 86 -18.59 -31.02 5.96
C ALA A 86 -17.79 -29.78 6.41
N ILE A 87 -17.36 -29.73 7.66
CA ILE A 87 -16.60 -28.57 8.21
C ILE A 87 -15.08 -28.79 8.11
N TYR A 88 -14.63 -30.00 8.38
CA TYR A 88 -13.19 -30.32 8.50
C TYR A 88 -12.70 -31.30 7.45
N GLY A 89 -13.56 -31.74 6.54
CA GLY A 89 -13.37 -32.66 5.43
C GLY A 89 -12.13 -33.54 5.53
N SER A 90 -12.27 -34.83 5.42
CA SER A 90 -11.16 -35.75 5.58
C SER A 90 -9.97 -35.37 4.71
N ASN A 91 -8.75 -35.49 5.29
CA ASN A 91 -7.46 -35.55 4.58
C ASN A 91 -7.34 -36.81 3.66
N LYS A 92 -8.43 -37.35 3.22
CA LYS A 92 -8.46 -38.23 2.06
C LYS A 92 -8.56 -37.32 0.84
N LYS A 93 -7.50 -37.28 0.06
CA LYS A 93 -7.54 -36.85 -1.36
C LYS A 93 -8.71 -37.59 -2.02
N VAL A 94 -9.92 -37.05 -1.88
CA VAL A 94 -10.95 -37.28 -2.85
C VAL A 94 -10.41 -36.55 -4.07
N PRO A 95 -10.27 -37.19 -5.22
CA PRO A 95 -10.09 -36.45 -6.45
C PRO A 95 -11.43 -35.73 -6.66
N ILE A 96 -11.55 -34.54 -6.08
CA ILE A 96 -12.51 -33.56 -6.57
C ILE A 96 -11.96 -33.23 -7.94
N SER A 97 -12.58 -33.78 -8.97
CA SER A 97 -12.52 -33.24 -10.31
C SER A 97 -13.31 -31.93 -10.32
N VAL A 98 -12.96 -31.02 -9.45
CA VAL A 98 -13.25 -29.62 -9.66
C VAL A 98 -12.24 -29.24 -10.73
N GLN A 99 -12.70 -29.23 -11.97
CA GLN A 99 -11.95 -28.66 -13.09
C GLN A 99 -11.35 -27.34 -12.59
N ALA A 100 -10.05 -27.14 -12.82
CA ALA A 100 -9.45 -25.85 -12.57
C ALA A 100 -10.34 -24.78 -13.22
N PRO A 101 -10.58 -23.64 -12.58
CA PRO A 101 -11.41 -22.61 -13.16
C PRO A 101 -10.84 -22.27 -14.54
N SER A 102 -11.70 -22.13 -15.53
CA SER A 102 -11.24 -21.73 -16.86
C SER A 102 -10.63 -20.35 -16.82
N ALA A 103 -9.72 -20.05 -17.75
CA ALA A 103 -9.14 -18.71 -17.89
C ALA A 103 -10.23 -17.63 -18.01
N GLU A 104 -11.32 -17.93 -18.71
CA GLU A 104 -12.48 -17.05 -18.84
C GLU A 104 -13.16 -16.77 -17.48
N MET A 105 -13.36 -17.80 -16.66
CA MET A 105 -13.92 -17.65 -15.32
C MET A 105 -13.04 -16.77 -14.42
N LEU A 106 -11.72 -16.95 -14.50
CA LEU A 106 -10.75 -16.12 -13.77
C LEU A 106 -10.79 -14.66 -14.24
N ARG A 107 -10.89 -14.41 -15.57
CA ARG A 107 -11.05 -13.06 -16.14
C ARG A 107 -12.33 -12.39 -15.62
N ASN A 108 -13.47 -13.06 -15.74
CA ASN A 108 -14.77 -12.52 -15.30
C ASN A 108 -14.77 -12.23 -13.78
N CYS A 109 -14.13 -13.08 -12.99
CA CYS A 109 -13.96 -12.88 -11.57
C CYS A 109 -13.08 -11.64 -11.27
N TRP A 110 -11.98 -11.44 -12.01
CA TRP A 110 -11.13 -10.26 -11.91
C TRP A 110 -11.85 -8.96 -12.26
N GLU A 111 -12.62 -8.93 -13.33
CA GLU A 111 -13.40 -7.77 -13.73
C GLU A 111 -14.46 -7.40 -12.67
N SER A 112 -15.12 -8.42 -12.12
CA SER A 112 -16.08 -8.24 -11.01
C SER A 112 -15.39 -7.66 -9.77
N TYR A 113 -14.17 -8.12 -9.45
CA TYR A 113 -13.37 -7.56 -8.37
C TYR A 113 -12.99 -6.10 -8.64
N GLY A 114 -12.57 -5.77 -9.85
CA GLY A 114 -12.24 -4.41 -10.27
C GLY A 114 -13.41 -3.46 -10.10
N SER A 115 -14.57 -3.84 -10.61
CA SER A 115 -15.83 -3.09 -10.44
C SER A 115 -16.15 -2.88 -8.97
N HIS A 116 -16.07 -3.94 -8.15
CA HIS A 116 -16.30 -3.84 -6.71
C HIS A 116 -15.34 -2.85 -6.00
N GLN A 117 -14.06 -2.81 -6.39
CA GLN A 117 -13.08 -1.90 -5.79
C GLN A 117 -13.38 -0.43 -6.15
N VAL A 118 -13.81 -0.17 -7.39
CA VAL A 118 -14.14 1.17 -7.88
C VAL A 118 -15.48 1.64 -7.32
N ASP A 119 -16.53 0.84 -7.38
CA ASP A 119 -17.89 1.19 -6.93
C ASP A 119 -17.96 1.46 -5.42
N LYS A 120 -17.16 0.77 -4.64
CA LYS A 120 -17.02 1.02 -3.19
C LYS A 120 -16.08 2.17 -2.85
N ASN A 121 -15.61 2.94 -3.84
CA ASN A 121 -14.64 4.04 -3.66
C ASN A 121 -13.35 3.64 -2.92
N LYS A 122 -12.99 2.35 -2.90
CA LYS A 122 -11.75 1.88 -2.31
C LYS A 122 -10.54 2.30 -3.15
N ILE A 123 -10.71 2.30 -4.48
CA ILE A 123 -9.69 2.70 -5.44
C ILE A 123 -10.33 3.62 -6.48
N LYS A 124 -9.63 4.68 -6.89
CA LYS A 124 -10.07 5.52 -8.00
C LYS A 124 -10.01 4.72 -9.31
N LYS A 125 -11.00 4.93 -10.21
CA LYS A 125 -11.04 4.27 -11.52
C LYS A 125 -9.73 4.42 -12.30
N SER A 126 -9.16 5.62 -12.33
CA SER A 126 -7.88 5.87 -13.00
C SER A 126 -6.72 5.06 -12.40
N THR A 127 -6.68 4.91 -11.08
CA THR A 127 -5.65 4.09 -10.40
C THR A 127 -5.85 2.60 -10.70
N TRP A 128 -7.11 2.13 -10.74
CA TRP A 128 -7.40 0.77 -11.15
C TRP A 128 -6.86 0.49 -12.56
N GLU A 129 -7.21 1.31 -13.53
CA GLU A 129 -6.83 1.15 -14.94
C GLU A 129 -5.31 1.27 -15.17
N THR A 130 -4.64 2.19 -14.45
CA THR A 130 -3.20 2.43 -14.67
C THR A 130 -2.29 1.48 -13.93
N ASP A 131 -2.66 1.04 -12.73
CA ASP A 131 -1.77 0.30 -11.85
C ASP A 131 -2.21 -1.15 -11.63
N TYR A 132 -3.48 -1.37 -11.28
CA TYR A 132 -3.96 -2.69 -10.88
C TYR A 132 -4.35 -3.57 -12.07
N ALA A 133 -5.02 -3.04 -13.08
CA ALA A 133 -5.41 -3.81 -14.27
C ALA A 133 -4.20 -4.44 -14.97
N LYS A 134 -3.07 -3.76 -14.96
CA LYS A 134 -1.80 -4.26 -15.52
C LYS A 134 -1.26 -5.49 -14.80
N VAL A 135 -1.61 -5.68 -13.53
CA VAL A 135 -1.14 -6.84 -12.76
C VAL A 135 -1.74 -8.11 -13.33
N PHE A 136 -3.05 -8.13 -13.57
CA PHE A 136 -3.72 -9.29 -14.13
C PHE A 136 -3.26 -9.61 -15.56
N LYS A 137 -3.01 -8.57 -16.36
CA LYS A 137 -2.48 -8.73 -17.73
C LYS A 137 -1.16 -9.49 -17.79
N ARG A 138 -0.37 -9.51 -16.70
CA ARG A 138 0.91 -10.25 -16.66
C ARG A 138 0.73 -11.76 -16.57
N ILE A 139 -0.38 -12.20 -16.00
CA ILE A 139 -0.71 -13.62 -15.85
C ILE A 139 -1.74 -14.10 -16.88
N GLU A 140 -2.24 -13.21 -17.74
CA GLU A 140 -3.35 -13.49 -18.64
C GLU A 140 -3.03 -14.64 -19.60
N ASP A 141 -1.81 -14.70 -20.11
CA ASP A 141 -1.36 -15.72 -21.07
C ASP A 141 -1.06 -17.07 -20.40
N VAL A 142 -0.99 -17.13 -19.07
CA VAL A 142 -0.66 -18.33 -18.29
C VAL A 142 -1.80 -18.79 -17.38
N LEU A 143 -3.00 -18.18 -17.50
CA LEU A 143 -4.14 -18.50 -16.65
C LEU A 143 -4.53 -19.98 -16.70
N ASP A 144 -4.42 -20.62 -17.85
CA ASP A 144 -4.73 -22.05 -18.01
C ASP A 144 -3.73 -22.97 -17.27
N GLN A 145 -2.56 -22.44 -16.90
CA GLN A 145 -1.54 -23.14 -16.12
C GLN A 145 -1.70 -22.89 -14.61
N CYS A 146 -2.55 -21.94 -14.23
CA CYS A 146 -2.81 -21.60 -12.82
C CYS A 146 -3.79 -22.61 -12.22
N ILE A 147 -3.26 -23.67 -11.62
CA ILE A 147 -4.06 -24.73 -11.01
C ILE A 147 -4.46 -24.45 -9.56
N ASP A 148 -3.75 -23.57 -8.89
CA ASP A 148 -3.96 -23.19 -7.49
C ASP A 148 -3.39 -21.79 -7.17
N VAL A 149 -3.52 -21.38 -5.92
CA VAL A 149 -3.04 -20.08 -5.44
C VAL A 149 -1.52 -19.93 -5.56
N ASP A 150 -0.77 -20.99 -5.33
CA ASP A 150 0.70 -20.91 -5.30
C ASP A 150 1.24 -20.71 -6.74
N THR A 151 0.77 -21.50 -7.70
CA THR A 151 1.14 -21.32 -9.12
C THR A 151 0.76 -19.94 -9.65
N LEU A 152 -0.41 -19.42 -9.28
CA LEU A 152 -0.83 -18.08 -9.72
C LEU A 152 0.04 -16.98 -9.12
N LEU A 153 0.41 -17.06 -7.84
CA LEU A 153 1.27 -16.07 -7.21
C LEU A 153 2.74 -16.16 -7.66
N ASP A 154 3.22 -17.34 -8.05
CA ASP A 154 4.53 -17.50 -8.66
C ASP A 154 4.58 -16.81 -10.03
N PHE A 155 3.62 -17.06 -10.92
CA PHE A 155 3.52 -16.36 -12.21
C PHE A 155 3.38 -14.84 -12.05
N ALA A 156 2.71 -14.38 -11.00
CA ALA A 156 2.64 -12.94 -10.71
C ALA A 156 4.01 -12.29 -10.48
N GLY A 157 4.95 -13.06 -9.96
CA GLY A 157 6.33 -12.64 -9.72
C GLY A 157 7.28 -12.80 -10.89
N ASP A 158 6.91 -13.60 -11.89
CA ASP A 158 7.74 -13.88 -13.05
C ASP A 158 8.09 -12.60 -13.83
N ASN A 159 9.30 -12.54 -14.34
CA ASN A 159 9.85 -11.37 -15.05
C ASN A 159 9.90 -10.07 -14.21
N LEU A 160 9.75 -10.15 -12.90
CA LEU A 160 9.92 -9.03 -11.98
C LEU A 160 11.07 -9.32 -11.02
N GLU A 161 11.94 -8.33 -10.83
CA GLU A 161 13.05 -8.41 -9.88
C GLU A 161 12.54 -8.75 -8.47
N ALA A 162 13.18 -9.71 -7.79
CA ALA A 162 12.83 -10.11 -6.44
C ALA A 162 12.89 -8.90 -5.47
N GLY A 163 11.90 -8.77 -4.61
CA GLY A 163 11.78 -7.65 -3.66
C GLY A 163 11.51 -6.29 -4.31
N SER A 164 11.30 -6.23 -5.63
CA SER A 164 10.91 -4.99 -6.29
C SER A 164 9.50 -4.56 -5.90
N ARG A 165 9.24 -3.24 -5.94
CA ARG A 165 7.89 -2.71 -5.70
C ARG A 165 6.86 -3.24 -6.70
N GLY A 166 7.28 -3.47 -7.94
CA GLY A 166 6.41 -4.06 -8.98
C GLY A 166 5.95 -5.46 -8.60
N ARG A 167 6.87 -6.32 -8.16
CA ARG A 167 6.58 -7.69 -7.70
C ARG A 167 5.72 -7.69 -6.43
N GLU A 168 6.01 -6.81 -5.48
CA GLU A 168 5.20 -6.65 -4.27
C GLU A 168 3.75 -6.27 -4.61
N ILE A 169 3.54 -5.28 -5.50
CA ILE A 169 2.20 -4.88 -5.94
C ILE A 169 1.49 -6.04 -6.63
N ALA A 170 2.16 -6.76 -7.53
CA ALA A 170 1.56 -7.87 -8.25
C ALA A 170 1.08 -8.98 -7.30
N VAL A 171 1.96 -9.48 -6.44
CA VAL A 171 1.64 -10.55 -5.49
C VAL A 171 0.52 -10.13 -4.53
N ARG A 172 0.63 -8.94 -3.90
CA ARG A 172 -0.38 -8.48 -2.94
C ARG A 172 -1.74 -8.20 -3.59
N THR A 173 -1.76 -7.66 -4.80
CA THR A 173 -3.02 -7.37 -5.50
C THR A 173 -3.74 -8.65 -5.88
N LEU A 174 -3.04 -9.64 -6.43
CA LEU A 174 -3.64 -10.92 -6.77
C LEU A 174 -4.06 -11.70 -5.52
N ALA A 175 -3.27 -11.70 -4.46
CA ALA A 175 -3.68 -12.29 -3.19
C ALA A 175 -4.94 -11.61 -2.60
N ALA A 176 -5.08 -10.28 -2.71
CA ALA A 176 -6.28 -9.58 -2.28
C ALA A 176 -7.51 -9.92 -3.14
N TRP A 177 -7.33 -10.04 -4.46
CA TRP A 177 -8.36 -10.52 -5.36
C TRP A 177 -8.81 -11.93 -5.02
N LEU A 178 -7.87 -12.86 -4.83
CA LEU A 178 -8.20 -14.26 -4.50
C LEU A 178 -8.97 -14.37 -3.18
N ARG A 179 -8.60 -13.62 -2.13
CA ARG A 179 -9.39 -13.57 -0.88
C ARG A 179 -10.82 -13.15 -1.14
N TRP A 180 -11.00 -12.07 -1.90
CA TRP A 180 -12.32 -11.59 -2.25
C TRP A 180 -13.10 -12.62 -3.07
N ALA A 181 -12.45 -13.29 -4.02
CA ALA A 181 -13.07 -14.31 -4.86
C ALA A 181 -13.54 -15.53 -4.05
N VAL A 182 -12.75 -15.95 -3.08
CA VAL A 182 -13.10 -17.02 -2.13
C VAL A 182 -14.24 -16.57 -1.21
N ASP A 183 -14.14 -15.38 -0.62
CA ASP A 183 -15.18 -14.81 0.25
C ASP A 183 -16.55 -14.66 -0.47
N LYS A 184 -16.53 -14.46 -1.77
CA LYS A 184 -17.70 -14.35 -2.63
C LYS A 184 -18.14 -15.66 -3.28
N ASN A 185 -17.48 -16.77 -2.97
CA ASN A 185 -17.72 -18.10 -3.53
C ASN A 185 -17.54 -18.18 -5.07
N TYR A 186 -16.71 -17.31 -5.66
CA TYR A 186 -16.29 -17.44 -7.06
C TYR A 186 -15.26 -18.55 -7.22
N LEU A 187 -14.41 -18.75 -6.22
CA LEU A 187 -13.34 -19.74 -6.22
C LEU A 187 -13.42 -20.64 -5.00
N ASP A 188 -13.04 -21.90 -5.16
CA ASP A 188 -12.97 -22.88 -4.07
C ASP A 188 -11.93 -22.48 -3.01
N ALA A 189 -12.36 -22.45 -1.74
CA ALA A 189 -11.53 -22.02 -0.64
C ALA A 189 -10.32 -22.93 -0.38
N GLN A 190 -10.44 -24.22 -0.62
CA GLN A 190 -9.36 -25.17 -0.35
C GLN A 190 -8.16 -24.96 -1.28
N ARG A 191 -8.43 -24.62 -2.54
CA ARG A 191 -7.42 -24.45 -3.59
C ARG A 191 -6.93 -23.01 -3.75
N TRP A 192 -7.82 -22.01 -3.51
CA TRP A 192 -7.59 -20.63 -3.86
C TRP A 192 -7.44 -19.65 -2.69
N THR A 193 -7.49 -20.13 -1.44
CA THR A 193 -7.26 -19.26 -0.29
C THR A 193 -5.79 -18.82 -0.22
N PRO A 194 -5.49 -17.54 -0.44
CA PRO A 194 -4.11 -17.08 -0.40
C PRO A 194 -3.59 -17.01 1.04
N PRO A 195 -2.27 -17.09 1.23
CA PRO A 195 -1.65 -16.91 2.54
C PRO A 195 -2.04 -15.58 3.18
N ALA A 196 -2.01 -15.50 4.51
CA ALA A 196 -2.29 -14.27 5.23
C ALA A 196 -1.35 -13.15 4.74
N GLU A 197 -1.88 -11.93 4.62
CA GLU A 197 -1.20 -10.79 3.98
C GLU A 197 0.20 -10.48 4.54
N LYS A 198 0.38 -10.68 5.86
CA LYS A 198 1.65 -10.43 6.55
C LYS A 198 2.48 -11.70 6.78
N SER A 199 2.06 -12.84 6.24
CA SER A 199 2.74 -14.13 6.42
C SER A 199 4.12 -14.15 5.75
N GLN A 200 4.98 -15.04 6.21
CA GLN A 200 6.28 -15.30 5.57
C GLN A 200 6.08 -15.77 4.13
N LYS A 201 5.11 -16.63 3.87
CA LYS A 201 4.83 -17.16 2.52
C LYS A 201 4.54 -16.05 1.49
N ILE A 202 3.81 -14.98 1.86
CA ILE A 202 3.65 -13.80 0.97
C ILE A 202 4.97 -13.08 0.74
N LYS A 203 5.81 -12.97 1.77
CA LYS A 203 7.15 -12.37 1.61
C LYS A 203 8.06 -13.21 0.71
N ASP A 204 7.93 -14.53 0.75
CA ASP A 204 8.70 -15.43 -0.09
C ASP A 204 8.33 -15.26 -1.57
N PHE A 205 7.04 -15.15 -1.91
CA PHE A 205 6.59 -14.80 -3.28
C PHE A 205 7.13 -13.45 -3.74
N ILE A 206 7.19 -12.45 -2.85
CA ILE A 206 7.72 -11.12 -3.17
C ILE A 206 9.25 -11.18 -3.36
N GLY A 207 9.92 -11.97 -2.55
CA GLY A 207 11.37 -12.05 -2.47
C GLY A 207 12.01 -10.88 -1.69
N ILE A 208 13.30 -10.96 -1.53
CA ILE A 208 14.09 -9.97 -0.79
C ILE A 208 14.74 -9.00 -1.79
N LYS A 209 14.57 -7.71 -1.54
CA LYS A 209 15.23 -6.69 -2.32
C LYS A 209 16.74 -6.72 -2.01
N THR A 210 17.54 -7.00 -3.02
CA THR A 210 18.98 -6.94 -2.95
C THR A 210 19.47 -5.56 -3.42
N GLY A 211 20.39 -4.97 -2.66
CA GLY A 211 21.04 -3.69 -2.99
C GLY A 211 20.50 -2.49 -2.21
N PRO A 212 21.25 -1.39 -2.21
CA PRO A 212 20.87 -0.17 -1.50
C PRO A 212 19.63 0.46 -2.14
N ARG A 213 18.80 1.09 -1.32
CA ARG A 213 17.69 1.89 -1.81
C ARG A 213 18.23 3.04 -2.67
N LYS A 214 17.65 3.26 -3.86
CA LYS A 214 17.98 4.44 -4.67
C LYS A 214 17.50 5.68 -3.91
N GLU A 215 18.44 6.52 -3.51
CA GLU A 215 18.13 7.84 -2.95
C GLU A 215 17.65 8.78 -4.03
N GLY A 216 16.77 9.73 -3.65
CA GLY A 216 16.36 10.78 -4.57
C GLY A 216 17.53 11.70 -4.89
N ILE A 217 17.80 11.95 -6.14
CA ILE A 217 18.91 12.83 -6.57
C ILE A 217 18.42 14.27 -6.61
N PRO A 218 18.99 15.20 -5.82
CA PRO A 218 18.63 16.59 -5.84
C PRO A 218 19.19 17.30 -7.08
N LEU A 219 18.49 18.32 -7.56
CA LEU A 219 19.03 19.36 -8.42
C LEU A 219 19.52 20.51 -7.54
N TYR A 220 20.73 20.98 -7.79
CA TYR A 220 21.31 22.14 -7.12
C TYR A 220 20.81 23.44 -7.74
N ASP A 221 21.01 24.54 -7.04
CA ASP A 221 20.44 25.84 -7.42
C ASP A 221 20.92 26.33 -8.80
N ASP A 222 22.21 26.21 -9.08
CA ASP A 222 22.81 26.52 -10.37
C ASP A 222 22.23 25.67 -11.51
N GLU A 223 21.99 24.39 -11.26
CA GLU A 223 21.38 23.46 -12.22
C GLU A 223 19.90 23.84 -12.48
N ILE A 224 19.16 24.20 -11.42
CA ILE A 224 17.76 24.66 -11.53
C ILE A 224 17.68 25.94 -12.35
N LEU A 225 18.49 26.95 -12.02
CA LEU A 225 18.53 28.23 -12.72
C LEU A 225 18.87 28.04 -14.19
N LYS A 226 19.85 27.19 -14.50
CA LYS A 226 20.26 26.90 -15.88
C LYS A 226 19.17 26.21 -16.70
N ILE A 227 18.41 25.28 -16.05
CA ILE A 227 17.25 24.65 -16.70
C ILE A 227 16.16 25.71 -17.00
N ILE A 228 15.87 26.61 -16.05
CA ILE A 228 14.87 27.66 -16.22
C ILE A 228 15.30 28.62 -17.35
N GLU A 229 16.54 29.08 -17.33
CA GLU A 229 17.11 29.95 -18.36
C GLU A 229 17.00 29.32 -19.77
N GLU A 230 17.36 28.05 -19.91
CA GLU A 230 17.24 27.30 -21.16
C GLU A 230 15.77 27.25 -21.66
N ILE A 231 14.82 27.05 -20.74
CA ILE A 231 13.39 27.03 -21.10
C ILE A 231 12.91 28.41 -21.51
N GLU A 232 13.33 29.48 -20.82
CA GLU A 232 12.92 30.85 -21.09
C GLU A 232 13.48 31.38 -22.41
N LYS A 233 14.69 30.98 -22.79
CA LYS A 233 15.30 31.31 -24.10
C LYS A 233 14.46 30.85 -25.29
N ILE A 234 13.60 29.84 -25.14
CA ILE A 234 12.68 29.39 -26.20
C ILE A 234 11.63 30.44 -26.51
N ASN A 235 11.26 31.28 -25.56
CA ASN A 235 10.36 32.44 -25.65
C ASN A 235 9.02 32.15 -26.36
N THR A 236 8.39 31.03 -26.07
CA THR A 236 7.05 30.69 -26.55
C THR A 236 6.04 30.71 -25.43
N PRO A 237 4.71 30.82 -25.68
CA PRO A 237 3.69 30.67 -24.64
C PRO A 237 3.79 29.34 -23.90
N ALA A 238 4.17 28.29 -24.60
CA ALA A 238 4.36 26.96 -23.98
C ALA A 238 5.57 26.94 -23.05
N SER A 239 6.72 27.52 -23.46
CA SER A 239 7.91 27.55 -22.62
C SER A 239 7.70 28.39 -21.35
N LYS A 240 6.99 29.50 -21.42
CA LYS A 240 6.62 30.31 -20.25
C LYS A 240 5.82 29.52 -19.23
N LYS A 241 4.84 28.71 -19.67
CA LYS A 241 4.05 27.81 -18.80
C LYS A 241 4.91 26.76 -18.14
N TRP A 242 5.85 26.16 -18.86
CA TRP A 242 6.73 25.13 -18.30
C TRP A 242 7.80 25.70 -17.36
N ALA A 243 8.37 26.88 -17.69
CA ALA A 243 9.25 27.60 -16.77
C ALA A 243 8.52 27.90 -15.45
N TYR A 244 7.26 28.35 -15.52
CA TYR A 244 6.45 28.62 -14.35
C TYR A 244 6.25 27.37 -13.49
N VAL A 245 5.95 26.21 -14.09
CA VAL A 245 5.84 24.91 -13.35
C VAL A 245 7.15 24.56 -12.64
N VAL A 246 8.31 24.71 -13.32
CA VAL A 246 9.62 24.44 -12.73
C VAL A 246 9.90 25.40 -11.58
N LYS A 247 9.65 26.69 -11.75
CA LYS A 247 9.81 27.72 -10.71
C LYS A 247 8.99 27.40 -9.46
N LEU A 248 7.70 27.04 -9.63
CA LEU A 248 6.82 26.66 -8.51
C LEU A 248 7.35 25.44 -7.74
N ILE A 249 7.73 24.37 -8.47
CA ILE A 249 8.24 23.16 -7.82
C ILE A 249 9.53 23.44 -7.05
N SER A 250 10.44 24.21 -7.64
CA SER A 250 11.76 24.50 -7.08
C SER A 250 11.70 25.44 -5.88
N CYS A 251 10.82 26.47 -5.96
CA CYS A 251 10.69 27.45 -4.89
C CYS A 251 9.99 26.86 -3.65
N TYR A 252 8.91 26.11 -3.84
CA TYR A 252 8.06 25.62 -2.74
C TYR A 252 8.23 24.13 -2.41
N GLY A 253 9.13 23.42 -3.05
CA GLY A 253 9.36 22.01 -2.80
C GLY A 253 8.16 21.10 -3.11
N LEU A 254 7.36 21.46 -4.12
CA LEU A 254 6.12 20.77 -4.47
C LEU A 254 6.35 19.40 -5.09
N ARG A 255 5.42 18.48 -4.88
CA ARG A 255 5.28 17.35 -5.82
C ARG A 255 4.81 17.92 -7.16
N PRO A 256 5.27 17.40 -8.32
CA PRO A 256 4.84 17.94 -9.60
C PRO A 256 3.33 18.10 -9.76
N HIS A 257 2.55 17.17 -9.21
CA HIS A 257 1.08 17.22 -9.28
C HIS A 257 0.47 18.36 -8.44
N GLU A 258 1.14 18.82 -7.39
CA GLU A 258 0.64 19.82 -6.45
C GLU A 258 0.56 21.24 -7.04
N VAL A 259 1.25 21.51 -8.13
CA VAL A 259 1.19 22.83 -8.82
C VAL A 259 -0.23 23.25 -9.25
N GLN A 260 -1.15 22.29 -9.36
CA GLN A 260 -2.54 22.51 -9.76
C GLN A 260 -3.45 22.94 -8.60
N PHE A 261 -2.95 22.97 -7.38
CA PHE A 261 -3.75 23.11 -6.15
C PHE A 261 -3.23 24.26 -5.27
N LEU A 262 -2.68 25.29 -5.91
CA LEU A 262 -2.12 26.44 -5.21
C LEU A 262 -3.16 27.55 -5.06
N SER A 263 -3.09 28.26 -3.95
CA SER A 263 -3.86 29.45 -3.66
C SER A 263 -3.03 30.43 -2.83
N VAL A 264 -3.37 31.73 -2.90
CA VAL A 264 -2.81 32.76 -2.01
C VAL A 264 -3.87 33.17 -1.00
N GLU A 265 -3.48 33.30 0.25
CA GLU A 265 -4.34 33.76 1.34
C GLU A 265 -3.61 34.87 2.13
N THR A 266 -4.36 35.86 2.54
CA THR A 266 -3.82 36.91 3.41
C THR A 266 -4.04 36.53 4.88
N VAL A 267 -2.95 36.30 5.59
CA VAL A 267 -2.95 36.00 7.01
C VAL A 267 -2.18 37.08 7.73
N ARG A 268 -2.82 37.77 8.69
CA ARG A 268 -2.20 38.87 9.46
C ARG A 268 -1.54 39.93 8.57
N GLY A 269 -2.16 40.26 7.43
CA GLY A 269 -1.65 41.27 6.49
C GLY A 269 -0.54 40.79 5.54
N GLN A 270 -0.10 39.52 5.65
CA GLN A 270 0.90 38.94 4.75
C GLN A 270 0.23 37.95 3.80
N LYS A 271 0.65 37.95 2.53
CA LYS A 271 0.22 37.00 1.50
C LYS A 271 1.06 35.74 1.60
N ASN A 272 0.41 34.62 1.88
CA ASN A 272 1.05 33.31 2.01
C ASN A 272 0.49 32.36 0.94
N VAL A 273 1.34 31.48 0.43
CA VAL A 273 0.96 30.48 -0.55
C VAL A 273 0.53 29.20 0.17
N TYR A 274 -0.56 28.60 -0.30
CA TYR A 274 -1.11 27.35 0.25
C TYR A 274 -1.26 26.30 -0.84
N CYS A 275 -1.10 25.03 -0.45
CA CYS A 275 -1.42 23.87 -1.27
C CYS A 275 -2.62 23.12 -0.67
N SER A 276 -3.71 23.07 -1.44
CA SER A 276 -4.95 22.38 -1.06
C SER A 276 -5.01 20.92 -1.54
N TYR A 277 -3.91 20.38 -2.11
CA TYR A 277 -3.89 18.99 -2.57
C TYR A 277 -4.03 18.03 -1.38
N GLN A 278 -5.09 17.22 -1.42
CA GLN A 278 -5.38 16.22 -0.42
C GLN A 278 -5.05 14.82 -0.95
N LYS A 279 -4.06 14.19 -0.34
CA LYS A 279 -3.78 12.78 -0.59
C LYS A 279 -4.60 11.93 0.37
N ARG A 280 -5.45 11.06 -0.17
CA ARG A 280 -6.10 10.01 0.61
C ARG A 280 -5.10 8.87 0.84
N SER A 281 -4.88 8.52 2.09
CA SER A 281 -4.11 7.33 2.50
C SER A 281 -4.93 6.54 3.51
N GLY A 282 -4.52 5.32 3.82
CA GLY A 282 -5.18 4.51 4.85
C GLY A 282 -5.25 5.17 6.25
N SER A 283 -4.46 6.23 6.48
CA SER A 283 -4.43 7.03 7.72
C SER A 283 -5.27 8.32 7.65
N GLY A 284 -6.01 8.55 6.56
CA GLY A 284 -6.88 9.74 6.41
C GLY A 284 -6.54 10.62 5.21
N ILE A 285 -7.03 11.86 5.25
CA ILE A 285 -6.85 12.89 4.22
C ILE A 285 -5.83 13.90 4.76
N THR A 286 -4.83 14.28 3.95
CA THR A 286 -3.88 15.33 4.33
C THR A 286 -4.55 16.69 4.31
N ASP A 287 -4.26 17.52 5.31
CA ASP A 287 -4.77 18.88 5.40
C ASP A 287 -4.14 19.81 4.36
N LYS A 288 -4.82 20.92 4.09
CA LYS A 288 -4.25 22.05 3.39
C LYS A 288 -3.02 22.54 4.16
N ARG A 289 -1.92 22.83 3.46
CA ARG A 289 -0.69 23.27 4.08
C ARG A 289 -0.20 24.59 3.52
N GLU A 290 0.40 25.39 4.36
CA GLU A 290 1.17 26.55 3.98
C GLU A 290 2.48 26.11 3.33
N LEU A 291 2.91 26.86 2.33
CA LEU A 291 4.15 26.64 1.59
C LEU A 291 5.17 27.70 1.97
N PHE A 292 6.43 27.31 1.95
CA PHE A 292 7.52 28.21 2.29
C PHE A 292 8.58 28.20 1.19
N GLY A 293 8.82 29.35 0.60
CA GLY A 293 9.90 29.55 -0.37
C GLY A 293 11.22 29.66 0.35
N LEU A 294 12.12 28.65 0.20
CA LEU A 294 13.44 28.70 0.84
C LEU A 294 14.35 29.80 0.25
N HIS A 295 14.09 30.18 -1.00
CA HIS A 295 14.73 31.31 -1.64
C HIS A 295 13.72 32.45 -1.82
N PRO A 296 13.58 33.34 -0.82
CA PRO A 296 12.67 34.49 -0.92
C PRO A 296 12.96 35.37 -2.12
N GLU A 297 14.24 35.47 -2.49
CA GLU A 297 14.69 36.18 -3.70
C GLU A 297 14.11 35.55 -4.98
N TRP A 298 13.98 34.25 -5.09
CA TRP A 298 13.35 33.60 -6.23
C TRP A 298 11.84 33.85 -6.28
N GLU A 299 11.18 33.81 -5.11
CA GLU A 299 9.75 34.11 -5.02
C GLU A 299 9.43 35.51 -5.50
N GLN A 300 10.24 36.52 -5.09
CA GLN A 300 10.11 37.90 -5.48
C GLN A 300 10.52 38.11 -6.94
N GLN A 301 11.69 37.64 -7.38
CA GLN A 301 12.21 37.78 -8.74
C GLN A 301 11.29 37.17 -9.77
N TRP A 302 10.64 36.06 -9.46
CA TRP A 302 9.73 35.38 -10.36
C TRP A 302 8.27 35.77 -10.14
N ASP A 303 8.00 36.70 -9.23
CA ASP A 303 6.68 37.25 -8.90
C ASP A 303 5.61 36.16 -8.66
N LEU A 304 6.02 35.09 -7.97
CA LEU A 304 5.20 33.87 -7.89
C LEU A 304 3.89 34.08 -7.16
N ILE A 305 3.86 34.87 -6.08
CA ILE A 305 2.63 35.14 -5.31
C ILE A 305 1.60 35.82 -6.20
N ARG A 306 1.99 36.89 -6.94
CA ARG A 306 1.09 37.58 -7.85
C ARG A 306 0.62 36.69 -9.00
N LEU A 307 1.51 35.90 -9.58
CA LEU A 307 1.17 34.98 -10.68
C LEU A 307 0.20 33.87 -10.24
N ILE A 308 0.33 33.36 -9.02
CA ILE A 308 -0.63 32.39 -8.47
C ILE A 308 -1.99 33.05 -8.24
N GLU A 309 -2.00 34.25 -7.65
CA GLU A 309 -3.22 34.99 -7.32
C GLU A 309 -3.99 35.43 -8.56
N SER A 310 -3.27 35.99 -9.55
CA SER A 310 -3.88 36.51 -10.79
C SER A 310 -4.28 35.42 -11.78
N GLY A 311 -3.63 34.26 -11.74
CA GLY A 311 -3.82 33.22 -12.75
C GLY A 311 -3.34 33.64 -14.17
N GLU A 312 -2.52 34.68 -14.29
CA GLU A 312 -2.02 35.21 -15.56
C GLU A 312 -1.31 34.15 -16.41
N ILE A 313 -0.51 33.31 -15.77
CA ILE A 313 0.10 32.15 -16.42
C ILE A 313 -0.71 30.88 -16.13
N THR A 314 -1.47 30.43 -17.14
CA THR A 314 -2.19 29.17 -17.05
C THR A 314 -1.24 27.99 -17.13
N LEU A 315 -1.51 26.94 -16.36
CA LEU A 315 -0.73 25.71 -16.41
C LEU A 315 -0.85 25.01 -17.77
N PRO A 316 0.18 24.24 -18.19
CA PRO A 316 0.08 23.40 -19.38
C PRO A 316 -1.01 22.33 -19.21
N LYS A 317 -1.54 21.81 -20.33
CA LYS A 317 -2.39 20.60 -20.28
C LYS A 317 -1.53 19.37 -19.93
N PHE A 318 -1.96 18.59 -18.96
CA PHE A 318 -1.26 17.40 -18.49
C PHE A 318 -1.99 16.12 -18.95
N SER A 319 -1.57 15.57 -20.08
CA SER A 319 -2.23 14.39 -20.69
C SER A 319 -1.93 13.07 -19.95
N TYR A 320 -0.80 13.01 -19.21
CA TYR A 320 -0.30 11.78 -18.57
C TYR A 320 0.07 11.96 -17.09
N GLY A 321 -0.48 12.97 -16.44
CA GLY A 321 -0.02 13.43 -15.14
C GLY A 321 1.18 14.39 -15.25
N VAL A 322 1.29 15.28 -14.24
CA VAL A 322 2.21 16.43 -14.30
C VAL A 322 3.67 16.00 -14.39
N ALA A 323 4.09 15.02 -13.59
CA ALA A 323 5.48 14.57 -13.57
C ALA A 323 5.94 14.02 -14.93
N GLU A 324 5.12 13.19 -15.58
CA GLU A 324 5.47 12.59 -16.86
C GLU A 324 5.41 13.64 -17.99
N ALA A 325 4.42 14.53 -17.97
CA ALA A 325 4.32 15.62 -18.93
C ALA A 325 5.51 16.57 -18.82
N LEU A 326 5.92 16.92 -17.58
CA LEU A 326 7.11 17.73 -17.32
C LEU A 326 8.38 17.00 -17.78
N ARG A 327 8.53 15.71 -17.46
CA ARG A 327 9.66 14.90 -17.94
C ARG A 327 9.77 14.93 -19.46
N LYS A 328 8.67 14.66 -20.17
CA LYS A 328 8.63 14.68 -21.64
C LYS A 328 9.02 16.04 -22.19
N TYR A 329 8.58 17.13 -21.56
CA TYR A 329 8.97 18.47 -21.97
C TYR A 329 10.47 18.76 -21.73
N LEU A 330 10.97 18.42 -20.55
CA LEU A 330 12.36 18.69 -20.14
C LEU A 330 13.41 17.95 -20.97
N ILE A 331 13.09 16.73 -21.45
CA ILE A 331 14.03 15.94 -22.26
C ILE A 331 13.97 16.25 -23.76
N LYS A 332 13.06 17.13 -24.22
CA LYS A 332 13.01 17.49 -25.64
C LYS A 332 14.31 18.11 -26.09
N PRO A 333 14.77 17.82 -27.31
CA PRO A 333 15.91 18.51 -27.91
C PRO A 333 15.69 20.03 -27.95
N ARG A 334 16.76 20.78 -27.84
CA ARG A 334 16.83 22.23 -28.01
C ARG A 334 17.52 22.54 -29.34
N ILE A 335 17.55 23.83 -29.69
CA ILE A 335 18.18 24.27 -30.95
C ILE A 335 19.64 23.79 -31.04
N GLU A 336 20.36 23.80 -29.91
CA GLU A 336 21.77 23.41 -29.83
C GLU A 336 21.98 21.94 -29.40
N GLY A 337 20.98 21.05 -29.57
CA GLY A 337 21.07 19.63 -29.25
C GLY A 337 20.28 19.21 -28.02
N ASP A 338 20.81 18.29 -27.22
CA ASP A 338 20.14 17.80 -26.03
C ASP A 338 19.96 18.88 -24.95
N SER A 339 18.77 18.96 -24.37
CA SER A 339 18.48 19.86 -23.24
C SER A 339 19.45 19.60 -22.07
N TYR A 340 19.70 20.62 -21.28
CA TYR A 340 20.55 20.50 -20.10
C TYR A 340 19.99 19.46 -19.11
N PHE A 341 18.67 19.44 -18.91
CA PHE A 341 18.03 18.42 -18.10
C PHE A 341 18.25 16.99 -18.63
N LYS A 342 18.22 16.79 -19.97
CA LYS A 342 18.50 15.47 -20.58
C LYS A 342 19.95 15.04 -20.34
N LYS A 343 20.91 15.98 -20.41
CA LYS A 343 22.32 15.74 -20.09
C LYS A 343 22.48 15.33 -18.60
N LEU A 344 21.84 16.07 -17.69
CA LEU A 344 21.84 15.72 -16.27
C LEU A 344 21.20 14.35 -16.00
N LYS A 345 20.08 14.06 -16.68
CA LYS A 345 19.42 12.75 -16.54
C LYS A 345 20.33 11.59 -16.94
N LYS A 346 21.11 11.76 -18.01
CA LYS A 346 22.07 10.74 -18.47
C LYS A 346 23.21 10.53 -17.45
N ASN A 347 23.66 11.59 -16.81
CA ASN A 347 24.82 11.56 -15.91
C ASN A 347 24.45 11.21 -14.45
N LYS A 348 23.31 11.70 -13.96
CA LYS A 348 22.90 11.63 -12.55
C LYS A 348 21.53 10.92 -12.33
N ASP A 349 20.83 10.50 -13.38
CA ASP A 349 19.48 9.92 -13.34
C ASP A 349 18.42 10.84 -12.67
N VAL A 350 18.49 12.14 -12.91
CA VAL A 350 17.53 13.12 -12.38
C VAL A 350 16.13 12.92 -12.97
N THR A 351 15.12 13.29 -12.20
CA THR A 351 13.70 13.20 -12.54
C THR A 351 13.00 14.52 -12.24
N PRO A 352 11.74 14.74 -12.63
CA PRO A 352 10.99 15.91 -12.20
C PRO A 352 10.87 16.07 -10.67
N TYR A 353 11.00 14.99 -9.91
CA TYR A 353 11.07 15.05 -8.45
C TYR A 353 12.38 15.61 -7.94
N SER A 354 13.43 15.64 -8.75
CA SER A 354 14.74 16.19 -8.39
C SER A 354 14.71 17.67 -8.05
N PHE A 355 13.77 18.45 -8.60
CA PHE A 355 13.51 19.83 -8.18
C PHE A 355 13.05 19.90 -6.71
N ARG A 356 12.12 19.05 -6.34
CA ARG A 356 11.66 18.93 -4.95
C ARG A 356 12.75 18.37 -4.03
N HIS A 357 13.54 17.43 -4.51
CA HIS A 357 14.70 16.94 -3.77
C HIS A 357 15.74 18.05 -3.55
N GLY A 358 15.92 18.97 -4.50
CA GLY A 358 16.75 20.17 -4.34
C GLY A 358 16.26 21.06 -3.20
N TRP A 359 14.96 21.27 -3.07
CA TRP A 359 14.38 22.01 -1.95
C TRP A 359 14.65 21.32 -0.60
N ALA A 360 14.47 20.00 -0.54
CA ALA A 360 14.79 19.23 0.67
C ALA A 360 16.30 19.25 0.99
N TRP A 361 17.16 19.16 -0.03
CA TRP A 361 18.60 19.28 0.10
C TRP A 361 18.98 20.59 0.79
N ARG A 362 18.45 21.74 0.32
CA ARG A 362 18.72 23.04 0.94
C ARG A 362 18.35 23.10 2.42
N ILE A 363 17.18 22.56 2.80
CA ILE A 363 16.78 22.52 4.23
C ILE A 363 17.78 21.78 5.09
N HIS A 364 18.37 20.71 4.58
CA HIS A 364 19.29 19.88 5.36
C HIS A 364 20.76 20.33 5.32
N THR A 365 21.16 21.03 4.28
CA THR A 365 22.59 21.31 4.04
C THR A 365 22.96 22.79 4.07
N ASP A 366 22.01 23.68 3.77
CA ASP A 366 22.27 25.12 3.82
C ASP A 366 22.27 25.58 5.30
N PRO A 367 23.39 26.18 5.80
CA PRO A 367 23.48 26.68 7.16
C PRO A 367 22.39 27.67 7.56
N LYS A 368 21.82 28.38 6.59
CA LYS A 368 20.71 29.33 6.80
C LYS A 368 19.46 28.62 7.34
N TYR A 369 19.23 27.35 6.98
CA TYR A 369 18.04 26.59 7.30
C TYR A 369 18.29 25.39 8.19
N SER A 370 19.40 24.65 8.00
CA SER A 370 19.67 23.36 8.63
C SER A 370 19.74 23.41 10.16
N ASN A 371 20.13 24.55 10.72
CA ASN A 371 20.18 24.77 12.17
C ASN A 371 18.89 25.36 12.74
N LYS A 372 17.91 25.76 11.89
CA LYS A 372 16.68 26.46 12.31
C LYS A 372 15.43 25.63 12.05
N ILE A 373 15.45 24.78 11.04
CA ILE A 373 14.29 23.97 10.61
C ILE A 373 14.56 22.52 10.99
N ASN A 374 13.88 22.01 12.00
CA ASN A 374 14.01 20.59 12.34
C ASN A 374 13.29 19.71 11.31
N THR A 375 13.66 18.44 11.28
CA THR A 375 13.14 17.45 10.31
C THR A 375 11.62 17.26 10.36
N ARG A 376 10.98 17.52 11.51
CA ARG A 376 9.52 17.42 11.66
C ARG A 376 8.82 18.58 10.93
N VAL A 377 9.36 19.80 11.08
CA VAL A 377 8.87 20.99 10.36
C VAL A 377 9.10 20.83 8.86
N ALA A 378 10.30 20.38 8.45
CA ALA A 378 10.60 20.10 7.05
C ALA A 378 9.63 19.09 6.44
N ALA A 379 9.31 18.02 7.14
CA ALA A 379 8.32 17.03 6.74
C ALA A 379 6.93 17.65 6.54
N SER A 380 6.49 18.47 7.47
CA SER A 380 5.20 19.17 7.42
C SER A 380 5.12 20.10 6.20
N LEU A 381 6.14 20.95 6.00
CA LEU A 381 6.23 21.84 4.84
C LEU A 381 6.18 21.07 3.51
N MET A 382 6.80 19.90 3.44
CA MET A 382 6.75 19.04 2.27
C MET A 382 5.47 18.18 2.17
N GLY A 383 4.60 18.18 3.17
CA GLY A 383 3.33 17.43 3.16
C GLY A 383 3.53 15.91 3.17
N HIS A 384 4.38 15.40 4.05
CA HIS A 384 4.53 13.98 4.36
C HIS A 384 4.83 13.76 5.85
N SER A 385 4.68 12.52 6.32
CA SER A 385 4.98 12.21 7.72
C SER A 385 6.48 12.31 7.99
N HIS A 386 6.84 12.56 9.26
CA HIS A 386 8.23 12.60 9.69
C HIS A 386 9.00 11.30 9.37
N ALA A 387 8.35 10.14 9.54
CA ALA A 387 8.94 8.85 9.18
C ALA A 387 9.31 8.76 7.70
N VAL A 388 8.39 9.20 6.80
CA VAL A 388 8.65 9.27 5.37
C VAL A 388 9.77 10.26 5.06
N HIS A 389 9.83 11.40 5.76
CA HIS A 389 10.89 12.39 5.56
C HIS A 389 12.26 11.81 5.90
N LEU A 390 12.40 11.19 7.06
CA LEU A 390 13.66 10.54 7.48
C LEU A 390 14.04 9.40 6.52
N GLU A 391 13.08 8.63 6.05
CA GLU A 391 13.32 7.54 5.11
C GLU A 391 13.96 8.00 3.79
N TYR A 392 13.57 9.19 3.29
CA TYR A 392 14.06 9.71 2.01
C TYR A 392 15.22 10.68 2.13
N TYR A 393 15.32 11.42 3.22
CA TYR A 393 16.26 12.53 3.38
C TYR A 393 17.15 12.45 4.63
N GLY A 394 16.94 11.45 5.49
CA GLY A 394 17.69 11.31 6.75
C GLY A 394 19.21 11.16 6.54
N ASN A 395 19.62 10.57 5.43
CA ASN A 395 21.03 10.39 5.10
C ASN A 395 21.74 11.68 4.63
N TRP A 396 20.99 12.74 4.31
CA TRP A 396 21.56 14.00 3.85
C TRP A 396 22.01 14.92 4.99
N THR A 397 21.76 14.54 6.23
CA THR A 397 22.30 15.26 7.37
C THR A 397 23.85 15.14 7.33
N PRO A 398 24.59 16.26 7.23
CA PRO A 398 26.05 16.21 7.13
C PRO A 398 26.63 15.46 8.32
N LYS A 399 27.51 14.49 8.08
CA LYS A 399 28.18 13.73 9.16
C LYS A 399 28.94 14.62 10.15
N GLY A 400 29.30 15.83 9.74
CA GLY A 400 29.92 16.87 10.59
C GLY A 400 28.93 17.63 11.48
N SER A 401 27.63 17.63 11.17
CA SER A 401 26.63 18.39 11.95
C SER A 401 26.43 17.82 13.35
N ILE A 402 26.60 16.50 13.53
CA ILE A 402 26.52 15.85 14.84
C ILE A 402 27.63 16.38 15.74
N ARG A 403 28.85 16.54 15.22
CA ARG A 403 29.99 17.05 15.97
C ARG A 403 29.87 18.55 16.27
N SER A 404 29.36 19.34 15.33
CA SER A 404 29.09 20.77 15.54
C SER A 404 27.96 21.02 16.53
N SER A 405 26.88 20.22 16.47
CA SER A 405 25.77 20.28 17.44
C SER A 405 26.24 19.85 18.85
N LEU A 406 27.08 18.83 18.97
CA LEU A 406 27.67 18.45 20.26
C LEU A 406 28.58 19.53 20.79
N ASN A 407 29.40 20.18 19.97
CA ASN A 407 30.26 21.29 20.39
C ASN A 407 29.46 22.53 20.83
N GLN A 408 28.30 22.78 20.20
CA GLN A 408 27.36 23.85 20.62
C GLN A 408 26.63 23.54 21.93
N LEU A 409 26.42 22.28 22.27
CA LEU A 409 25.82 21.84 23.52
C LEU A 409 26.83 21.84 24.67
N LEU A 410 28.13 21.81 24.37
CA LEU A 410 29.22 21.75 25.35
C LEU A 410 29.92 23.11 25.55
N SER A 411 29.56 24.13 24.76
CA SER A 411 29.98 25.53 24.89
C SER A 411 28.94 26.34 25.64
#